data_98b1beb959bb2b005ad55974deaa6648
#
_entry.id   98b1beb959bb2b005ad55974deaa6648
#
_cell.length_a   1.000
_cell.length_b   1.000
_cell.length_c   1.000
_cell.angle_alpha   90.00
_cell.angle_beta   90.00
_cell.angle_gamma   90.00
#
_symmetry.space_group_name_H-M   'P 1'
#
loop_
_entity.id
_entity.type
_entity.pdbx_description
1 polymer ?
#
loop_
_entity_poly.entity_id
_entity_poly.type
_entity_poly.pdbx_seq_one_letter_code
_entity_poly.pdbx_strand_id
1 'polypeptide(L)'
;MKNVNILLIIVTMLLVINSCKKDDIDKEKPMIDLSIENAFPVNCDTLYFGESFTMRVRFTDNAELGSYSIELHHNFDHHSHSTEVTECELDPVKTPVNPFLFIQDYDIPAGLSEYVTDVTITIPSGDNNGLYDEGDYHFFISLTDAEGWSAQKGLSVKMVRR
;
A
#
# COMPACT_ATOMS: atom_id res chain seq x y z
N MET A 1 9.17 -39.04 -53.85
CA MET A 1 8.43 -37.82 -53.52
C MET A 1 7.54 -37.95 -52.30
N LYS A 2 6.84 -39.08 -52.00
CA LYS A 2 5.99 -39.24 -50.81
C LYS A 2 6.76 -39.16 -49.46
N ASN A 3 7.99 -39.71 -49.40
CA ASN A 3 8.77 -39.77 -48.17
C ASN A 3 9.40 -38.42 -47.78
N VAL A 4 9.63 -37.51 -48.73
CA VAL A 4 10.15 -36.16 -48.49
C VAL A 4 9.08 -35.28 -47.82
N ASN A 5 7.82 -35.43 -48.25
CA ASN A 5 6.72 -34.67 -47.66
C ASN A 5 6.44 -35.09 -46.21
N ILE A 6 6.56 -36.39 -45.88
CA ILE A 6 6.37 -36.88 -44.49
C ILE A 6 7.47 -36.35 -43.58
N LEU A 7 8.74 -36.35 -44.03
CA LEU A 7 9.86 -35.82 -43.27
C LEU A 7 9.70 -34.30 -43.00
N LEU A 8 9.23 -33.55 -43.99
CA LEU A 8 9.00 -32.11 -43.84
C LEU A 8 7.88 -31.81 -42.84
N ILE A 9 6.82 -32.61 -42.82
CA ILE A 9 5.69 -32.46 -41.85
C ILE A 9 6.16 -32.78 -40.43
N ILE A 10 7.01 -33.83 -40.26
CA ILE A 10 7.53 -34.19 -38.94
C ILE A 10 8.47 -33.11 -38.40
N VAL A 11 9.33 -32.52 -39.25
CA VAL A 11 10.24 -31.43 -38.85
C VAL A 11 9.46 -30.16 -38.49
N THR A 12 8.37 -29.82 -39.21
CA THR A 12 7.53 -28.66 -38.88
C THR A 12 6.77 -28.90 -37.59
N MET A 13 6.30 -30.09 -37.29
CA MET A 13 5.57 -30.42 -36.06
C MET A 13 6.46 -30.41 -34.82
N LEU A 14 7.75 -30.74 -34.96
CA LEU A 14 8.74 -30.67 -33.87
C LEU A 14 9.14 -29.22 -33.47
N LEU A 15 8.95 -28.24 -34.37
CA LEU A 15 9.27 -26.83 -34.10
C LEU A 15 8.20 -26.08 -33.31
N VAL A 16 6.97 -26.63 -33.19
CA VAL A 16 5.86 -25.98 -32.54
C VAL A 16 5.81 -26.24 -31.02
N ILE A 17 6.53 -27.24 -30.51
CA ILE A 17 6.45 -27.63 -29.08
C ILE A 17 7.47 -26.93 -28.18
N ASN A 18 8.26 -25.97 -28.68
CA ASN A 18 9.26 -25.25 -27.87
C ASN A 18 8.79 -23.86 -27.38
N SER A 19 7.50 -23.53 -27.41
CA SER A 19 7.01 -22.20 -27.04
C SER A 19 6.21 -22.16 -25.75
N CYS A 20 6.43 -23.09 -24.82
CA CYS A 20 5.95 -22.89 -23.47
C CYS A 20 7.12 -22.39 -22.61
N LYS A 21 7.41 -21.10 -22.63
CA LYS A 21 8.12 -20.47 -21.50
C LYS A 21 7.20 -20.68 -20.31
N LYS A 22 7.66 -21.44 -19.35
CA LYS A 22 7.07 -21.47 -18.03
C LYS A 22 7.38 -20.08 -17.45
N ASP A 23 6.43 -19.17 -17.51
CA ASP A 23 6.56 -17.92 -16.77
C ASP A 23 6.72 -18.32 -15.31
N ASP A 24 7.84 -17.96 -14.72
CA ASP A 24 8.04 -18.16 -13.28
C ASP A 24 7.00 -17.28 -12.58
N ILE A 25 5.98 -17.93 -12.05
CA ILE A 25 4.92 -17.26 -11.28
C ILE A 25 5.58 -16.69 -10.04
N ASP A 26 5.45 -15.39 -9.85
CA ASP A 26 5.89 -14.72 -8.64
C ASP A 26 5.17 -15.29 -7.41
N LYS A 27 5.90 -15.43 -6.29
CA LYS A 27 5.42 -15.99 -5.03
C LYS A 27 5.88 -15.17 -3.81
N GLU A 28 6.55 -14.08 -4.08
CA GLU A 28 7.04 -13.18 -3.05
C GLU A 28 6.01 -12.05 -2.84
N LYS A 29 6.01 -11.49 -1.65
CA LYS A 29 5.14 -10.35 -1.34
C LYS A 29 5.92 -9.06 -1.53
N PRO A 30 5.26 -7.99 -1.97
CA PRO A 30 5.88 -6.69 -2.01
C PRO A 30 6.23 -6.19 -0.59
N MET A 31 7.12 -5.22 -0.49
CA MET A 31 7.58 -4.65 0.78
C MET A 31 7.26 -3.17 0.88
N ILE A 32 6.86 -2.75 2.10
CA ILE A 32 6.63 -1.35 2.49
C ILE A 32 7.77 -0.92 3.39
N ASP A 33 8.57 0.06 2.96
CA ASP A 33 9.75 0.53 3.67
C ASP A 33 9.62 2.00 4.07
N LEU A 34 9.59 2.24 5.37
CA LEU A 34 9.56 3.54 6.03
C LEU A 34 10.93 3.97 6.58
N SER A 35 12.00 3.21 6.31
CA SER A 35 13.34 3.55 6.77
C SER A 35 14.10 4.51 5.85
N ILE A 36 13.50 4.94 4.74
CA ILE A 36 14.08 5.90 3.81
C ILE A 36 14.16 7.31 4.43
N GLU A 37 15.06 8.11 3.91
CA GLU A 37 15.19 9.51 4.32
C GLU A 37 13.89 10.30 4.05
N ASN A 38 13.46 11.06 5.05
CA ASN A 38 12.22 11.85 5.02
C ASN A 38 10.94 11.00 4.80
N ALA A 39 10.93 9.74 5.23
CA ALA A 39 9.70 8.96 5.28
C ALA A 39 8.66 9.65 6.17
N PHE A 40 7.40 9.73 5.69
CA PHE A 40 6.30 10.35 6.43
C PHE A 40 4.94 9.82 5.93
N PRO A 41 3.95 9.59 6.82
CA PRO A 41 4.13 9.54 8.27
C PRO A 41 4.90 8.29 8.72
N VAL A 42 5.51 8.36 9.89
CA VAL A 42 6.05 7.20 10.59
C VAL A 42 5.30 6.97 11.90
N ASN A 43 5.58 5.86 12.56
CA ASN A 43 4.90 5.52 13.81
C ASN A 43 5.06 6.60 14.88
N CYS A 44 3.99 6.95 15.57
CA CYS A 44 3.86 8.02 16.58
C CYS A 44 3.93 9.46 16.04
N ASP A 45 3.85 9.66 14.73
CA ASP A 45 3.76 11.01 14.16
C ASP A 45 2.44 11.69 14.48
N THR A 46 2.46 13.02 14.38
CA THR A 46 1.28 13.88 14.53
C THR A 46 0.87 14.48 13.20
N LEU A 47 -0.38 14.28 12.81
CA LEU A 47 -1.04 14.89 11.66
C LEU A 47 -1.98 15.98 12.13
N TYR A 48 -2.24 16.98 11.28
CA TYR A 48 -3.03 18.15 11.67
C TYR A 48 -4.28 18.29 10.82
N PHE A 49 -5.43 18.40 11.48
CA PHE A 49 -6.69 18.75 10.82
C PHE A 49 -6.62 20.14 10.19
N GLY A 50 -7.13 20.27 8.97
CA GLY A 50 -7.08 21.49 8.17
C GLY A 50 -5.77 21.68 7.40
N GLU A 51 -4.82 20.75 7.49
CA GLU A 51 -3.54 20.82 6.80
C GLU A 51 -3.37 19.71 5.76
N SER A 52 -2.36 19.86 4.92
CA SER A 52 -1.92 18.83 3.99
C SER A 52 -0.53 18.35 4.37
N PHE A 53 -0.24 17.08 4.07
CA PHE A 53 1.10 16.54 4.18
C PHE A 53 1.44 15.72 2.93
N THR A 54 2.72 15.53 2.66
CA THR A 54 3.19 14.65 1.60
C THR A 54 3.55 13.29 2.18
N MET A 55 2.85 12.23 1.75
CA MET A 55 3.21 10.86 2.10
C MET A 55 4.44 10.44 1.30
N ARG A 56 5.47 9.97 2.02
CA ARG A 56 6.71 9.48 1.43
C ARG A 56 7.08 8.12 2.00
N VAL A 57 6.90 7.08 1.19
CA VAL A 57 7.14 5.67 1.52
C VAL A 57 7.76 5.00 0.31
N ARG A 58 8.69 4.07 0.50
CA ARG A 58 9.24 3.25 -0.57
C ARG A 58 8.53 1.91 -0.61
N PHE A 59 8.11 1.53 -1.81
CA PHE A 59 7.58 0.22 -2.13
C PHE A 59 8.57 -0.54 -3.01
N THR A 60 8.76 -1.82 -2.75
CA THR A 60 9.62 -2.68 -3.57
C THR A 60 8.98 -4.04 -3.77
N ASP A 61 9.29 -4.65 -4.90
CA ASP A 61 8.88 -5.99 -5.26
C ASP A 61 9.98 -6.68 -6.09
N ASN A 62 10.00 -8.00 -6.13
CA ASN A 62 10.95 -8.76 -6.95
C ASN A 62 10.58 -8.81 -8.43
N ALA A 63 9.30 -8.57 -8.78
CA ALA A 63 8.78 -8.57 -10.14
C ALA A 63 8.19 -7.21 -10.52
N GLU A 64 6.95 -6.94 -10.17
CA GLU A 64 6.25 -5.71 -10.55
C GLU A 64 5.23 -5.29 -9.49
N LEU A 65 5.27 -4.02 -9.09
CA LEU A 65 4.30 -3.39 -8.20
C LEU A 65 2.98 -3.13 -8.96
N GLY A 66 1.84 -3.22 -8.27
CA GLY A 66 0.51 -2.98 -8.82
C GLY A 66 -0.14 -1.70 -8.32
N SER A 67 -0.62 -1.71 -7.09
CA SER A 67 -1.35 -0.59 -6.48
C SER A 67 -1.17 -0.54 -4.97
N TYR A 68 -1.54 0.59 -4.38
CA TYR A 68 -1.61 0.72 -2.93
C TYR A 68 -2.85 1.49 -2.51
N SER A 69 -3.30 1.25 -1.28
CA SER A 69 -4.35 2.03 -0.63
C SER A 69 -3.87 2.60 0.68
N ILE A 70 -4.48 3.72 1.06
CA ILE A 70 -4.27 4.38 2.34
C ILE A 70 -5.61 4.44 3.04
N GLU A 71 -5.62 4.05 4.32
CA GLU A 71 -6.76 4.21 5.20
C GLU A 71 -6.33 4.94 6.47
N LEU A 72 -7.11 5.96 6.86
CA LEU A 72 -7.03 6.62 8.16
C LEU A 72 -8.36 6.40 8.88
N HIS A 73 -8.33 5.84 10.08
CA HIS A 73 -9.50 5.68 10.94
C HIS A 73 -9.12 5.85 12.42
N HIS A 74 -10.10 6.20 13.25
CA HIS A 74 -9.87 6.44 14.68
C HIS A 74 -9.49 5.16 15.43
N ASN A 75 -8.69 5.33 16.49
CA ASN A 75 -8.28 4.28 17.43
C ASN A 75 -8.66 4.65 18.87
N PHE A 76 -9.85 5.21 19.08
CA PHE A 76 -10.27 5.74 20.38
C PHE A 76 -10.62 4.68 21.41
N ASP A 77 -10.77 3.44 21.01
CA ASP A 77 -11.00 2.25 21.85
C ASP A 77 -9.75 1.37 21.98
N HIS A 78 -8.62 1.81 21.42
CA HIS A 78 -7.31 1.12 21.44
C HIS A 78 -7.34 -0.29 20.80
N HIS A 79 -8.10 -0.46 19.72
CA HIS A 79 -8.03 -1.69 18.94
C HIS A 79 -6.69 -1.83 18.21
N SER A 80 -6.26 -3.07 17.97
CA SER A 80 -4.91 -3.34 17.44
C SER A 80 -4.89 -3.46 15.93
N HIS A 81 -4.42 -2.41 15.22
CA HIS A 81 -4.09 -2.45 13.80
C HIS A 81 -2.65 -2.01 13.50
N SER A 82 -1.88 -1.61 14.53
CA SER A 82 -0.46 -1.30 14.34
C SER A 82 0.34 -2.55 14.04
N THR A 83 1.24 -2.47 13.06
CA THR A 83 2.24 -3.50 12.76
C THR A 83 3.61 -3.17 13.37
N GLU A 84 3.72 -2.04 14.07
CA GLU A 84 4.94 -1.56 14.70
C GLU A 84 5.16 -2.21 16.07
N VAL A 85 6.43 -2.46 16.39
CA VAL A 85 6.85 -2.99 17.69
C VAL A 85 6.89 -1.90 18.78
N THR A 86 7.17 -0.66 18.36
CA THR A 86 7.20 0.47 19.28
C THR A 86 5.77 0.96 19.55
N GLU A 87 5.38 0.92 20.82
CA GLU A 87 4.11 1.47 21.28
C GLU A 87 4.19 2.99 21.40
N CYS A 88 3.13 3.66 20.90
CA CYS A 88 2.97 5.11 21.05
C CYS A 88 2.19 5.43 22.33
N GLU A 89 2.37 6.63 22.86
CA GLU A 89 1.55 7.13 23.96
C GLU A 89 0.14 7.43 23.44
N LEU A 90 -0.86 6.73 23.98
CA LEU A 90 -2.26 6.87 23.59
C LEU A 90 -3.01 7.79 24.55
N ASP A 91 -3.99 8.52 24.04
CA ASP A 91 -4.95 9.30 24.82
C ASP A 91 -5.90 8.35 25.58
N PRO A 92 -6.61 8.80 26.64
CA PRO A 92 -7.64 8.01 27.28
C PRO A 92 -8.72 7.54 26.29
N VAL A 93 -9.19 6.30 26.46
CA VAL A 93 -10.31 5.75 25.67
C VAL A 93 -11.51 6.69 25.68
N LYS A 94 -12.11 6.91 24.53
CA LYS A 94 -13.30 7.76 24.38
C LYS A 94 -14.27 7.24 23.32
N THR A 95 -15.52 7.66 23.42
CA THR A 95 -16.53 7.38 22.39
C THR A 95 -16.36 8.37 21.23
N PRO A 96 -16.30 7.92 19.95
CA PRO A 96 -16.27 8.81 18.81
C PRO A 96 -17.59 9.59 18.66
N VAL A 97 -17.49 10.86 18.28
CA VAL A 97 -18.63 11.76 18.00
C VAL A 97 -18.67 12.11 16.51
N ASN A 98 -17.57 12.58 15.97
CA ASN A 98 -17.37 12.85 14.54
C ASN A 98 -15.96 12.43 14.11
N PRO A 99 -15.67 11.11 14.07
CA PRO A 99 -14.34 10.63 13.73
C PRO A 99 -14.05 10.82 12.24
N PHE A 100 -12.82 11.20 11.91
CA PHE A 100 -12.36 11.25 10.52
C PHE A 100 -12.15 9.84 9.96
N LEU A 101 -12.60 9.65 8.73
CA LEU A 101 -12.32 8.45 7.94
C LEU A 101 -11.82 8.88 6.56
N PHE A 102 -10.71 8.33 6.13
CA PHE A 102 -10.15 8.53 4.79
C PHE A 102 -9.76 7.18 4.21
N ILE A 103 -10.20 6.90 2.98
CA ILE A 103 -9.80 5.72 2.22
C ILE A 103 -9.54 6.17 0.79
N GLN A 104 -8.35 5.86 0.28
CA GLN A 104 -7.98 6.23 -1.09
C GLN A 104 -7.06 5.18 -1.69
N ASP A 105 -7.41 4.76 -2.93
CA ASP A 105 -6.60 3.87 -3.74
C ASP A 105 -5.75 4.66 -4.74
N TYR A 106 -4.56 4.11 -5.04
CA TYR A 106 -3.59 4.68 -5.96
C TYR A 106 -2.99 3.59 -6.84
N ASP A 107 -2.94 3.82 -8.14
CA ASP A 107 -2.21 2.96 -9.05
C ASP A 107 -0.72 3.29 -9.06
N ILE A 108 0.13 2.27 -9.15
CA ILE A 108 1.56 2.43 -9.41
C ILE A 108 1.77 2.27 -10.93
N PRO A 109 2.60 3.13 -11.56
CA PRO A 109 2.89 2.97 -12.99
C PRO A 109 3.44 1.56 -13.30
N ALA A 110 2.88 0.92 -14.33
CA ALA A 110 3.25 -0.43 -14.74
C ALA A 110 4.76 -0.56 -15.05
N GLY A 111 5.31 -1.75 -14.81
CA GLY A 111 6.71 -2.09 -15.08
C GLY A 111 7.69 -1.64 -14.00
N LEU A 112 7.23 -1.16 -12.85
CA LEU A 112 8.10 -0.76 -11.75
C LEU A 112 8.17 -1.86 -10.69
N SER A 113 9.40 -2.20 -10.29
CA SER A 113 9.69 -3.03 -9.11
C SER A 113 10.12 -2.19 -7.88
N GLU A 114 10.26 -0.89 -8.03
CA GLU A 114 10.48 0.08 -6.94
C GLU A 114 9.70 1.36 -7.22
N TYR A 115 9.03 1.88 -6.21
CA TYR A 115 8.29 3.13 -6.27
C TYR A 115 8.37 3.87 -4.95
N VAL A 116 8.77 5.15 -4.99
CA VAL A 116 8.72 6.04 -3.83
C VAL A 116 7.53 6.98 -4.01
N THR A 117 6.61 6.96 -3.06
CA THR A 117 5.44 7.83 -3.10
C THR A 117 5.83 9.30 -2.92
N ASP A 118 5.08 10.21 -3.54
CA ASP A 118 5.14 11.66 -3.37
C ASP A 118 3.72 12.22 -3.53
N VAL A 119 2.80 11.71 -2.69
CA VAL A 119 1.38 12.06 -2.77
C VAL A 119 1.00 13.02 -1.66
N THR A 120 0.38 14.14 -2.02
CA THR A 120 -0.15 15.10 -1.05
C THR A 120 -1.54 14.66 -0.61
N ILE A 121 -1.70 14.46 0.69
CA ILE A 121 -2.98 14.14 1.35
C ILE A 121 -3.42 15.38 2.10
N THR A 122 -4.66 15.84 1.82
CA THR A 122 -5.29 16.96 2.52
C THR A 122 -6.26 16.43 3.56
N ILE A 123 -6.07 16.82 4.80
CA ILE A 123 -6.94 16.46 5.92
C ILE A 123 -7.88 17.63 6.21
N PRO A 124 -9.20 17.52 5.96
CA PRO A 124 -10.12 18.60 6.28
C PRO A 124 -10.26 18.79 7.80
N SER A 125 -10.66 20.00 8.23
CA SER A 125 -10.89 20.28 9.66
C SER A 125 -12.15 19.62 10.21
N GLY A 126 -13.13 19.32 9.36
CA GLY A 126 -14.43 18.78 9.71
C GLY A 126 -15.30 18.59 8.46
N ASP A 127 -16.56 18.25 8.71
CA ASP A 127 -17.60 18.08 7.70
C ASP A 127 -18.91 18.83 8.09
N ASN A 128 -20.04 18.44 7.48
CA ASN A 128 -21.36 19.03 7.78
C ASN A 128 -21.85 18.75 9.22
N ASN A 129 -21.25 17.78 9.92
CA ASN A 129 -21.57 17.44 11.31
C ASN A 129 -20.73 18.25 12.31
N GLY A 130 -19.69 18.93 11.85
CA GLY A 130 -18.80 19.74 12.68
C GLY A 130 -17.32 19.42 12.50
N LEU A 131 -16.53 19.82 13.50
CA LEU A 131 -15.10 19.50 13.52
C LEU A 131 -14.88 18.01 13.78
N TYR A 132 -13.85 17.43 13.14
CA TYR A 132 -13.47 16.05 13.40
C TYR A 132 -12.88 15.88 14.80
N ASP A 133 -13.06 14.69 15.36
CA ASP A 133 -12.53 14.32 16.68
C ASP A 133 -11.01 14.22 16.64
N GLU A 134 -10.33 14.94 17.54
CA GLU A 134 -8.87 14.79 17.76
C GLU A 134 -8.57 13.49 18.51
N GLY A 135 -7.35 12.98 18.46
CA GLY A 135 -6.86 11.86 19.26
C GLY A 135 -6.09 10.83 18.45
N ASP A 136 -6.18 9.57 18.88
CA ASP A 136 -5.41 8.48 18.28
C ASP A 136 -6.10 7.93 17.03
N TYR A 137 -5.30 7.73 15.99
CA TYR A 137 -5.73 7.18 14.71
C TYR A 137 -4.77 6.10 14.25
N HIS A 138 -5.25 5.21 13.39
CA HIS A 138 -4.40 4.35 12.59
C HIS A 138 -4.23 4.95 11.19
N PHE A 139 -2.97 4.96 10.72
CA PHE A 139 -2.62 5.18 9.33
C PHE A 139 -2.20 3.84 8.73
N PHE A 140 -3.00 3.31 7.85
CA PHE A 140 -2.83 1.97 7.32
C PHE A 140 -2.51 2.02 5.82
N ILE A 141 -1.47 1.29 5.41
CA ILE A 141 -1.04 1.17 4.03
C ILE A 141 -1.21 -0.29 3.62
N SER A 142 -1.94 -0.54 2.54
CA SER A 142 -1.98 -1.83 1.87
C SER A 142 -1.32 -1.70 0.51
N LEU A 143 -0.38 -2.59 0.20
CA LEU A 143 0.35 -2.63 -1.06
C LEU A 143 0.06 -3.96 -1.74
N THR A 144 -0.23 -3.94 -3.04
CA THR A 144 -0.48 -5.14 -3.85
C THR A 144 0.41 -5.08 -5.09
N ASP A 145 1.06 -6.19 -5.42
CA ASP A 145 1.84 -6.36 -6.64
C ASP A 145 0.95 -6.67 -7.87
N ALA A 146 1.57 -6.84 -9.03
CA ALA A 146 0.85 -7.13 -10.28
C ALA A 146 0.25 -8.55 -10.31
N GLU A 147 0.79 -9.50 -9.53
CA GLU A 147 0.31 -10.89 -9.40
C GLU A 147 -0.77 -11.07 -8.32
N GLY A 148 -1.00 -10.04 -7.48
CA GLY A 148 -2.04 -10.02 -6.45
C GLY A 148 -1.55 -10.41 -5.05
N TRP A 149 -0.23 -10.52 -4.81
CA TRP A 149 0.31 -10.63 -3.47
C TRP A 149 0.25 -9.28 -2.76
N SER A 150 0.07 -9.30 -1.45
CA SER A 150 -0.08 -8.06 -0.70
C SER A 150 0.73 -8.04 0.60
N ALA A 151 1.16 -6.82 0.96
CA ALA A 151 1.74 -6.47 2.23
C ALA A 151 0.95 -5.34 2.88
N GLN A 152 1.01 -5.25 4.21
CA GLN A 152 0.29 -4.25 4.98
C GLN A 152 1.21 -3.62 6.03
N LYS A 153 1.00 -2.33 6.28
CA LYS A 153 1.71 -1.55 7.29
C LYS A 153 0.72 -0.67 8.04
N GLY A 154 0.59 -0.88 9.34
CA GLY A 154 -0.25 -0.08 10.23
C GLY A 154 0.62 0.75 11.17
N LEU A 155 0.40 2.05 11.18
CA LEU A 155 1.06 3.03 12.06
C LEU A 155 0.04 3.60 13.04
N SER A 156 0.47 3.85 14.25
CA SER A 156 -0.28 4.69 15.18
C SER A 156 0.14 6.14 14.97
N VAL A 157 -0.84 7.03 14.75
CA VAL A 157 -0.61 8.46 14.57
C VAL A 157 -1.56 9.24 15.47
N LYS A 158 -1.18 10.45 15.83
CA LYS A 158 -2.05 11.37 16.53
C LYS A 158 -2.60 12.41 15.56
N MET A 159 -3.91 12.69 15.62
CA MET A 159 -4.53 13.73 14.81
C MET A 159 -5.09 14.81 15.70
N VAL A 160 -4.62 16.05 15.52
CA VAL A 160 -4.97 17.21 16.35
C VAL A 160 -5.17 18.46 15.51
N ARG A 161 -5.72 19.52 16.13
CA ARG A 161 -5.75 20.88 15.56
C ARG A 161 -4.61 21.71 16.13
N ARG A 162 -4.10 22.65 15.33
CA ARG A 162 -3.19 23.70 15.80
C ARG A 162 -3.94 24.91 16.32
#